data_01d34b012db004ecdcee3e57d905b5fc
#
_entry.id   01d34b012db004ecdcee3e57d905b5fc
#
_cell.length_a   1.000
_cell.length_b   1.000
_cell.length_c   1.000
_cell.angle_alpha   90.00
_cell.angle_beta   90.00
_cell.angle_gamma   90.00
#
_symmetry.space_group_name_H-M   'P 1'
#
loop_
_entity.id
_entity.type
_entity.pdbx_description
1 polymer ?
#
loop_
_entity_poly.entity_id
_entity_poly.type
_entity_poly.pdbx_seq_one_letter_code
_entity_poly.pdbx_strand_id
1 'polypeptide(L)'
;MRKYLYLCQLIMEKLLHYTWKHRLYPLGTLATTDDKTVEVIDPGLHNMKDAGPDFFNAKIRVNGTEWVGNVELHLKASDWFRHGHDRDSAYDNVILHVVTEADMEVTTSSGRVLPQMVLTIPERLRTDYEHLLHQDKYPPCYERIPDIPKVKTHMFMSALQTERLERKTREIVKRMKDSRGSWEDAYFQTLARNFGFGINSEAFETWAMTIDLNKAAHHRDDLFQIEALFIGQAGLTDRVDERYAREYAYLQKKFGLHPMKPAIWKYLRTRPQNFPHVRVMELARMYHEQRTGLSQMLDCKDVKAIGKLLGVKGKKLDLIVINTVIPIMFAYGRENGKEALCERAFDLFEEIKPEDNNIVRMWQECGLQVRNAGDSQALIQLKKEYCDKKECLRCRIGREYLLKQTQQTHPQTPPIKGGE
;
A
#
# COMPACT_ATOMS: atom_id res chain seq x y z
N MET A 1 13.34 -4.44 -29.58
CA MET A 1 12.84 -5.79 -29.73
C MET A 1 13.00 -6.64 -28.46
N ARG A 2 14.20 -6.86 -27.88
CA ARG A 2 14.41 -7.66 -26.64
C ARG A 2 13.58 -7.21 -25.43
N LYS A 3 13.46 -5.90 -25.17
CA LYS A 3 12.69 -5.34 -24.04
C LYS A 3 11.18 -5.57 -24.17
N TYR A 4 10.67 -5.57 -25.40
CA TYR A 4 9.26 -5.85 -25.69
C TYR A 4 8.92 -7.34 -25.49
N LEU A 5 9.78 -8.24 -25.99
CA LEU A 5 9.65 -9.69 -25.78
C LEU A 5 9.68 -10.08 -24.29
N TYR A 6 10.60 -9.48 -23.54
CA TYR A 6 10.68 -9.69 -22.09
C TYR A 6 9.40 -9.23 -21.35
N LEU A 7 8.85 -8.06 -21.76
CA LEU A 7 7.61 -7.57 -21.16
C LEU A 7 6.41 -8.48 -21.49
N CYS A 8 6.32 -9.00 -22.69
CA CYS A 8 5.29 -9.96 -23.10
C CYS A 8 5.41 -11.25 -22.30
N GLN A 9 6.60 -11.81 -22.10
CA GLN A 9 6.84 -13.00 -21.28
C GLN A 9 6.39 -12.78 -19.85
N LEU A 10 6.77 -11.67 -19.23
CA LEU A 10 6.37 -11.32 -17.85
C LEU A 10 4.84 -11.20 -17.70
N ILE A 11 4.16 -10.65 -18.71
CA ILE A 11 2.69 -10.55 -18.73
C ILE A 11 2.07 -11.95 -18.80
N MET A 12 2.56 -12.81 -19.67
CA MET A 12 2.04 -14.16 -19.84
C MET A 12 2.25 -15.02 -18.59
N GLU A 13 3.41 -14.90 -17.94
CA GLU A 13 3.70 -15.59 -16.68
C GLU A 13 2.75 -15.14 -15.55
N LYS A 14 2.52 -13.83 -15.40
CA LYS A 14 1.52 -13.31 -14.46
C LYS A 14 0.10 -13.82 -14.75
N LEU A 15 -0.26 -13.98 -16.02
CA LEU A 15 -1.55 -14.53 -16.41
C LEU A 15 -1.63 -16.04 -16.13
N LEU A 16 -0.55 -16.79 -16.29
CA LEU A 16 -0.47 -18.21 -15.94
C LEU A 16 -0.68 -18.38 -14.41
N HIS A 17 0.03 -17.61 -13.58
CA HIS A 17 -0.19 -17.59 -12.12
C HIS A 17 -1.63 -17.23 -11.76
N TYR A 18 -2.22 -16.25 -12.44
CA TYR A 18 -3.60 -15.85 -12.23
C TYR A 18 -4.58 -16.96 -12.62
N THR A 19 -4.35 -17.63 -13.75
CA THR A 19 -5.15 -18.77 -14.25
C THR A 19 -5.12 -19.92 -13.25
N TRP A 20 -3.94 -20.29 -12.75
CA TRP A 20 -3.77 -21.32 -11.73
C TRP A 20 -4.47 -20.95 -10.42
N LYS A 21 -4.15 -19.80 -9.86
CA LYS A 21 -4.69 -19.31 -8.58
C LYS A 21 -6.21 -19.26 -8.54
N HIS A 22 -6.85 -18.84 -9.64
CA HIS A 22 -8.29 -18.65 -9.70
C HIS A 22 -9.01 -19.80 -10.40
N ARG A 23 -8.30 -20.88 -10.72
CA ARG A 23 -8.82 -22.08 -11.38
C ARG A 23 -9.60 -21.76 -12.66
N LEU A 24 -9.04 -20.87 -13.50
CA LEU A 24 -9.65 -20.42 -14.75
C LEU A 24 -9.34 -21.36 -15.91
N TYR A 25 -9.45 -22.66 -15.67
CA TYR A 25 -9.23 -23.74 -16.62
C TYR A 25 -10.43 -24.71 -16.59
N PRO A 26 -10.68 -25.47 -17.66
CA PRO A 26 -11.78 -26.44 -17.67
C PRO A 26 -11.63 -27.44 -16.51
N LEU A 27 -12.73 -27.64 -15.76
CA LEU A 27 -12.75 -28.54 -14.59
C LEU A 27 -12.79 -30.05 -14.96
N GLY A 28 -12.73 -30.38 -16.25
CA GLY A 28 -13.02 -31.73 -16.70
C GLY A 28 -11.85 -32.71 -16.63
N THR A 29 -10.77 -32.46 -17.30
CA THR A 29 -9.68 -33.47 -17.46
C THR A 29 -8.33 -32.77 -17.51
N LEU A 30 -7.85 -32.35 -16.33
CA LEU A 30 -6.44 -32.01 -16.24
C LEU A 30 -5.62 -33.29 -16.18
N ALA A 31 -4.54 -33.35 -16.93
CA ALA A 31 -3.61 -34.46 -16.94
C ALA A 31 -2.16 -33.98 -16.94
N THR A 32 -1.28 -34.79 -16.40
CA THR A 32 0.16 -34.60 -16.57
C THR A 32 0.58 -34.95 -18.00
N THR A 33 1.80 -34.59 -18.35
CA THR A 33 2.41 -34.90 -19.65
C THR A 33 2.58 -36.40 -19.90
N ASP A 34 2.50 -37.21 -18.84
CA ASP A 34 2.50 -38.69 -18.87
C ASP A 34 1.09 -39.29 -18.64
N ASP A 35 0.04 -38.52 -19.01
CA ASP A 35 -1.38 -38.93 -19.03
C ASP A 35 -1.99 -39.33 -17.67
N LYS A 36 -1.38 -38.95 -16.55
CA LYS A 36 -1.99 -39.15 -15.23
C LYS A 36 -3.03 -38.06 -14.96
N THR A 37 -4.21 -38.43 -14.49
CA THR A 37 -5.27 -37.47 -14.13
C THR A 37 -4.84 -36.55 -12.99
N VAL A 38 -5.12 -35.26 -13.10
CA VAL A 38 -4.84 -34.25 -12.07
C VAL A 38 -6.15 -33.59 -11.61
N GLU A 39 -6.37 -33.58 -10.31
CA GLU A 39 -7.43 -32.79 -9.67
C GLU A 39 -6.78 -31.77 -8.72
N VAL A 40 -7.06 -30.49 -8.89
CA VAL A 40 -6.56 -29.43 -8.01
C VAL A 40 -7.55 -29.20 -6.87
N ILE A 41 -7.25 -29.71 -5.69
CA ILE A 41 -8.07 -29.56 -4.49
C ILE A 41 -7.86 -28.16 -3.89
N ASP A 42 -6.58 -27.71 -3.76
CA ASP A 42 -6.20 -26.37 -3.36
C ASP A 42 -4.99 -25.92 -4.19
N PRO A 43 -5.04 -24.77 -4.89
CA PRO A 43 -3.91 -24.28 -5.67
C PRO A 43 -2.71 -23.82 -4.81
N GLY A 44 -2.89 -23.69 -3.51
CA GLY A 44 -1.85 -23.23 -2.58
C GLY A 44 -1.81 -21.70 -2.37
N LEU A 45 -0.92 -21.31 -1.51
CA LEU A 45 -0.68 -19.90 -1.16
C LEU A 45 0.32 -19.28 -2.14
N HIS A 46 -0.13 -18.28 -2.90
CA HIS A 46 0.72 -17.59 -3.88
C HIS A 46 1.86 -16.83 -3.20
N ASN A 47 3.09 -17.20 -3.51
CA ASN A 47 4.31 -16.52 -3.10
C ASN A 47 4.52 -15.26 -3.97
N MET A 48 4.40 -14.09 -3.39
CA MET A 48 4.56 -12.83 -4.13
C MET A 48 5.83 -12.06 -3.76
N LYS A 49 6.59 -12.53 -2.77
CA LYS A 49 7.67 -11.71 -2.18
C LYS A 49 8.90 -12.48 -1.76
N ASP A 50 8.78 -13.74 -1.45
CA ASP A 50 9.85 -14.51 -0.86
C ASP A 50 10.53 -15.38 -1.91
N ALA A 51 11.79 -15.74 -1.70
CA ALA A 51 12.48 -16.74 -2.51
C ALA A 51 11.80 -18.10 -2.35
N GLY A 52 11.82 -18.94 -3.40
CA GLY A 52 11.23 -20.27 -3.41
C GLY A 52 10.04 -20.40 -4.36
N PRO A 53 9.36 -21.56 -4.35
CA PRO A 53 8.29 -21.88 -5.29
C PRO A 53 7.13 -20.88 -5.32
N ASP A 54 6.45 -20.80 -6.46
CA ASP A 54 5.37 -19.84 -6.73
C ASP A 54 4.13 -20.03 -5.86
N PHE A 55 3.82 -21.27 -5.50
CA PHE A 55 2.69 -21.60 -4.63
C PHE A 55 3.11 -22.59 -3.56
N PHE A 56 2.87 -22.23 -2.30
CA PHE A 56 3.15 -23.07 -1.14
C PHE A 56 1.92 -23.86 -0.72
N ASN A 57 2.17 -25.09 -0.22
CA ASN A 57 1.14 -25.95 0.38
C ASN A 57 -0.07 -26.19 -0.53
N ALA A 58 0.15 -26.35 -1.83
CA ALA A 58 -0.89 -26.78 -2.75
C ALA A 58 -1.31 -28.23 -2.42
N LYS A 59 -2.57 -28.54 -2.67
CA LYS A 59 -3.15 -29.87 -2.49
C LYS A 59 -3.74 -30.35 -3.81
N ILE A 60 -3.16 -31.39 -4.36
CA ILE A 60 -3.57 -31.98 -5.64
C ILE A 60 -3.80 -33.47 -5.50
N ARG A 61 -4.59 -34.05 -6.39
CA ARG A 61 -4.72 -35.49 -6.52
C ARG A 61 -4.23 -35.89 -7.90
N VAL A 62 -3.21 -36.77 -7.96
CA VAL A 62 -2.65 -37.31 -9.20
C VAL A 62 -2.96 -38.79 -9.26
N ASN A 63 -3.70 -39.20 -10.26
CA ASN A 63 -4.10 -40.60 -10.47
C ASN A 63 -4.71 -41.26 -9.21
N GLY A 64 -5.56 -40.48 -8.49
CA GLY A 64 -6.24 -40.92 -7.27
C GLY A 64 -5.43 -40.73 -5.98
N THR A 65 -4.13 -40.50 -6.05
CA THR A 65 -3.26 -40.28 -4.88
C THR A 65 -3.19 -38.79 -4.54
N GLU A 66 -3.44 -38.42 -3.29
CA GLU A 66 -3.37 -37.05 -2.79
C GLU A 66 -1.93 -36.67 -2.44
N TRP A 67 -1.53 -35.51 -2.92
CA TRP A 67 -0.22 -34.88 -2.67
C TRP A 67 -0.38 -33.51 -2.08
N VAL A 68 0.46 -33.19 -1.11
CA VAL A 68 0.58 -31.86 -0.52
C VAL A 68 2.01 -31.38 -0.65
N GLY A 69 2.21 -30.19 -1.25
CA GLY A 69 3.53 -29.63 -1.49
C GLY A 69 3.46 -28.33 -2.26
N ASN A 70 4.53 -27.97 -2.89
CA ASN A 70 4.64 -26.71 -3.62
C ASN A 70 4.37 -26.91 -5.12
N VAL A 71 3.96 -25.83 -5.78
CA VAL A 71 3.76 -25.81 -7.24
C VAL A 71 4.57 -24.69 -7.83
N GLU A 72 5.28 -24.99 -8.93
CA GLU A 72 6.06 -24.02 -9.70
C GLU A 72 5.44 -23.83 -11.06
N LEU A 73 5.45 -22.60 -11.58
CA LEU A 73 4.84 -22.23 -12.84
C LEU A 73 5.85 -21.56 -13.78
N HIS A 74 5.94 -22.03 -15.02
CA HIS A 74 6.76 -21.41 -16.05
C HIS A 74 6.03 -21.34 -17.39
N LEU A 75 6.46 -20.49 -18.30
CA LEU A 75 5.95 -20.54 -19.66
C LEU A 75 6.48 -21.77 -20.40
N LYS A 76 7.77 -22.08 -20.23
CA LYS A 76 8.41 -23.28 -20.80
C LYS A 76 8.99 -24.15 -19.70
N ALA A 77 8.96 -25.45 -19.89
CA ALA A 77 9.57 -26.36 -18.92
C ALA A 77 11.09 -26.12 -18.79
N SER A 78 11.78 -25.76 -19.87
CA SER A 78 13.20 -25.43 -19.89
C SER A 78 13.58 -24.23 -18.98
N ASP A 79 12.62 -23.41 -18.60
CA ASP A 79 12.84 -22.27 -17.68
C ASP A 79 13.23 -22.75 -16.28
N TRP A 80 12.84 -23.97 -15.89
CA TRP A 80 13.27 -24.63 -14.66
C TRP A 80 14.81 -24.64 -14.50
N PHE A 81 15.49 -25.08 -15.55
CA PHE A 81 16.96 -25.11 -15.56
C PHE A 81 17.57 -23.71 -15.73
N ARG A 82 16.94 -22.83 -16.51
CA ARG A 82 17.40 -21.46 -16.68
C ARG A 82 17.40 -20.68 -15.38
N HIS A 83 16.43 -20.96 -14.49
CA HIS A 83 16.33 -20.35 -13.17
C HIS A 83 17.15 -21.10 -12.09
N GLY A 84 17.73 -22.26 -12.42
CA GLY A 84 18.61 -23.03 -11.54
C GLY A 84 17.88 -23.85 -10.48
N HIS A 85 16.58 -24.13 -10.67
CA HIS A 85 15.76 -24.88 -9.71
C HIS A 85 16.19 -26.35 -9.60
N ASP A 86 16.88 -26.87 -10.60
CA ASP A 86 17.50 -28.19 -10.59
C ASP A 86 18.66 -28.32 -9.57
N ARG A 87 19.15 -27.23 -9.03
CA ARG A 87 20.27 -27.17 -8.10
C ARG A 87 19.90 -26.55 -6.74
N ASP A 88 18.66 -26.12 -6.57
CA ASP A 88 18.17 -25.49 -5.36
C ASP A 88 17.23 -26.43 -4.59
N SER A 89 17.68 -26.87 -3.40
CA SER A 89 16.90 -27.74 -2.53
C SER A 89 15.58 -27.13 -2.03
N ALA A 90 15.40 -25.82 -2.12
CA ALA A 90 14.14 -25.15 -1.81
C ALA A 90 12.99 -25.62 -2.73
N TYR A 91 13.32 -26.15 -3.92
CA TYR A 91 12.37 -26.67 -4.91
C TYR A 91 12.16 -28.20 -4.83
N ASP A 92 12.84 -28.89 -3.93
CA ASP A 92 12.70 -30.37 -3.80
C ASP A 92 11.30 -30.79 -3.31
N ASN A 93 10.56 -29.89 -2.67
CA ASN A 93 9.17 -30.08 -2.23
C ASN A 93 8.13 -29.71 -3.30
N VAL A 94 8.55 -29.39 -4.53
CA VAL A 94 7.63 -29.13 -5.62
C VAL A 94 7.00 -30.49 -6.04
N ILE A 95 5.67 -30.52 -6.06
CA ILE A 95 4.88 -31.76 -6.40
C ILE A 95 4.33 -31.71 -7.81
N LEU A 96 4.25 -30.54 -8.43
CA LEU A 96 3.76 -30.34 -9.78
C LEU A 96 4.45 -29.12 -10.41
N HIS A 97 4.93 -29.26 -11.63
CA HIS A 97 5.42 -28.21 -12.49
C HIS A 97 4.38 -27.88 -13.55
N VAL A 98 3.80 -26.69 -13.49
CA VAL A 98 2.75 -26.21 -14.40
C VAL A 98 3.36 -25.33 -15.48
N VAL A 99 3.15 -25.67 -16.74
CA VAL A 99 3.77 -24.94 -17.86
C VAL A 99 2.75 -24.62 -18.96
N THR A 100 3.05 -23.66 -19.82
CA THR A 100 2.27 -23.46 -21.06
C THR A 100 2.84 -24.33 -22.20
N GLU A 101 4.14 -24.66 -22.14
CA GLU A 101 4.83 -25.49 -23.13
C GLU A 101 5.79 -26.47 -22.41
N ALA A 102 5.53 -27.77 -22.53
CA ALA A 102 6.37 -28.83 -21.97
C ALA A 102 7.42 -29.23 -23.00
N ASP A 103 8.47 -28.42 -23.16
CA ASP A 103 9.56 -28.61 -24.12
C ASP A 103 10.65 -29.58 -23.64
N MET A 104 10.67 -29.97 -22.37
CA MET A 104 11.57 -30.96 -21.80
C MET A 104 11.11 -31.50 -20.45
N GLU A 105 11.62 -32.65 -20.03
CA GLU A 105 11.44 -33.16 -18.67
C GLU A 105 12.33 -32.37 -17.67
N VAL A 106 11.85 -32.22 -16.45
CA VAL A 106 12.59 -31.51 -15.38
C VAL A 106 12.78 -32.41 -14.15
N THR A 107 13.91 -32.20 -13.47
CA THR A 107 14.26 -32.92 -12.24
C THR A 107 14.58 -31.96 -11.11
N THR A 108 14.32 -32.37 -9.87
CA THR A 108 14.74 -31.68 -8.67
C THR A 108 16.24 -31.82 -8.41
N SER A 109 16.78 -31.11 -7.40
CA SER A 109 18.18 -31.25 -6.99
C SER A 109 18.53 -32.65 -6.49
N SER A 110 17.54 -33.42 -6.01
CA SER A 110 17.65 -34.80 -5.60
C SER A 110 17.55 -35.82 -6.77
N GLY A 111 17.36 -35.36 -8.01
CA GLY A 111 17.21 -36.18 -9.21
C GLY A 111 15.81 -36.79 -9.41
N ARG A 112 14.82 -36.40 -8.63
CA ARG A 112 13.43 -36.82 -8.79
C ARG A 112 12.81 -36.15 -10.01
N VAL A 113 12.28 -36.92 -10.96
CA VAL A 113 11.49 -36.39 -12.10
C VAL A 113 10.20 -35.77 -11.56
N LEU A 114 9.91 -34.52 -11.97
CA LEU A 114 8.70 -33.84 -11.56
C LEU A 114 7.53 -34.14 -12.51
N PRO A 115 6.34 -34.44 -11.97
CA PRO A 115 5.12 -34.40 -12.76
C PRO A 115 4.93 -33.03 -13.40
N GLN A 116 4.69 -32.99 -14.71
CA GLN A 116 4.43 -31.75 -15.45
C GLN A 116 2.99 -31.72 -15.94
N MET A 117 2.39 -30.52 -15.97
CA MET A 117 1.06 -30.33 -16.51
C MET A 117 1.05 -29.10 -17.43
N VAL A 118 0.50 -29.27 -18.63
CA VAL A 118 0.30 -28.13 -19.54
C VAL A 118 -0.99 -27.42 -19.20
N LEU A 119 -0.90 -26.11 -18.92
CA LEU A 119 -2.03 -25.27 -18.62
C LEU A 119 -2.18 -24.16 -19.67
N THR A 120 -3.29 -24.16 -20.36
CA THR A 120 -3.60 -23.12 -21.34
C THR A 120 -4.23 -21.90 -20.67
N ILE A 121 -3.64 -20.72 -20.91
CA ILE A 121 -4.24 -19.44 -20.49
C ILE A 121 -5.45 -19.18 -21.40
N PRO A 122 -6.67 -18.96 -20.84
CA PRO A 122 -7.83 -18.65 -21.66
C PRO A 122 -7.59 -17.40 -22.50
N GLU A 123 -7.81 -17.51 -23.82
CA GLU A 123 -7.59 -16.40 -24.77
C GLU A 123 -8.34 -15.14 -24.38
N ARG A 124 -9.56 -15.31 -23.88
CA ARG A 124 -10.38 -14.21 -23.39
C ARG A 124 -9.76 -13.49 -22.19
N LEU A 125 -9.18 -14.24 -21.22
CA LEU A 125 -8.49 -13.63 -20.08
C LEU A 125 -7.32 -12.78 -20.57
N ARG A 126 -6.58 -13.28 -21.56
CA ARG A 126 -5.47 -12.55 -22.17
C ARG A 126 -5.95 -11.25 -22.81
N THR A 127 -6.98 -11.33 -23.67
CA THR A 127 -7.55 -10.16 -24.37
C THR A 127 -8.11 -9.13 -23.39
N ASP A 128 -8.88 -9.57 -22.38
CA ASP A 128 -9.47 -8.67 -21.37
C ASP A 128 -8.38 -7.99 -20.53
N TYR A 129 -7.30 -8.71 -20.21
CA TYR A 129 -6.19 -8.10 -19.45
C TYR A 129 -5.38 -7.14 -20.31
N GLU A 130 -5.10 -7.47 -21.57
CA GLU A 130 -4.45 -6.55 -22.53
C GLU A 130 -5.29 -5.28 -22.70
N HIS A 131 -6.62 -5.40 -22.77
CA HIS A 131 -7.51 -4.25 -22.81
C HIS A 131 -7.37 -3.37 -21.57
N LEU A 132 -7.32 -3.94 -20.36
CA LEU A 132 -7.07 -3.19 -19.13
C LEU A 132 -5.70 -2.47 -19.12
N LEU A 133 -4.68 -3.03 -19.77
CA LEU A 133 -3.35 -2.43 -19.83
C LEU A 133 -3.24 -1.26 -20.82
N HIS A 134 -4.03 -1.28 -21.89
CA HIS A 134 -3.91 -0.36 -23.03
C HIS A 134 -5.08 0.62 -23.17
N GLN A 135 -6.10 0.52 -22.29
CA GLN A 135 -7.24 1.45 -22.31
C GLN A 135 -6.81 2.88 -22.01
N ASP A 136 -7.17 3.81 -22.91
CA ASP A 136 -6.84 5.25 -22.78
C ASP A 136 -7.67 5.92 -21.70
N LYS A 137 -8.94 5.49 -21.52
CA LYS A 137 -9.81 6.03 -20.46
C LYS A 137 -9.43 5.47 -19.11
N TYR A 138 -9.40 6.35 -18.12
CA TYR A 138 -8.99 6.02 -16.77
C TYR A 138 -10.13 6.16 -15.77
N PRO A 139 -10.39 5.19 -14.87
CA PRO A 139 -9.67 3.90 -14.71
C PRO A 139 -10.04 2.91 -15.83
N PRO A 140 -9.14 2.02 -16.26
CA PRO A 140 -9.38 1.12 -17.40
C PRO A 140 -10.63 0.25 -17.26
N CYS A 141 -11.01 -0.09 -16.03
CA CYS A 141 -12.17 -0.93 -15.69
C CYS A 141 -13.48 -0.14 -15.50
N TYR A 142 -13.53 1.15 -15.88
CA TYR A 142 -14.65 2.05 -15.57
C TYR A 142 -16.03 1.52 -16.00
N GLU A 143 -16.11 0.84 -17.14
CA GLU A 143 -17.37 0.33 -17.70
C GLU A 143 -18.02 -0.74 -16.83
N ARG A 144 -17.21 -1.48 -16.05
CA ARG A 144 -17.68 -2.60 -15.23
C ARG A 144 -17.97 -2.24 -13.78
N ILE A 145 -17.53 -1.09 -13.33
CA ILE A 145 -17.72 -0.67 -11.94
C ILE A 145 -19.21 -0.59 -11.55
N PRO A 146 -20.11 -0.04 -12.37
CA PRO A 146 -21.53 0.03 -12.05
C PRO A 146 -22.20 -1.34 -11.85
N ASP A 147 -21.67 -2.39 -12.49
CA ASP A 147 -22.21 -3.75 -12.42
C ASP A 147 -21.74 -4.52 -11.17
N ILE A 148 -20.76 -4.03 -10.44
CA ILE A 148 -20.22 -4.72 -9.26
C ILE A 148 -21.22 -4.54 -8.08
N PRO A 149 -21.60 -5.63 -7.41
CA PRO A 149 -22.49 -5.53 -6.25
C PRO A 149 -21.94 -4.57 -5.18
N LYS A 150 -22.79 -3.68 -4.67
CA LYS A 150 -22.39 -2.66 -3.68
C LYS A 150 -21.70 -3.24 -2.44
N VAL A 151 -22.10 -4.43 -2.00
CA VAL A 151 -21.46 -5.13 -0.87
C VAL A 151 -20.00 -5.47 -1.17
N LYS A 152 -19.70 -5.92 -2.38
CA LYS A 152 -18.31 -6.24 -2.79
C LYS A 152 -17.45 -4.97 -2.87
N THR A 153 -17.99 -3.88 -3.42
CA THR A 153 -17.28 -2.59 -3.47
C THR A 153 -17.02 -2.07 -2.06
N HIS A 154 -18.01 -2.15 -1.16
CA HIS A 154 -17.87 -1.73 0.23
C HIS A 154 -16.78 -2.56 0.98
N MET A 155 -16.84 -3.89 0.89
CA MET A 155 -15.81 -4.77 1.47
C MET A 155 -14.42 -4.48 0.91
N PHE A 156 -14.32 -4.13 -0.37
CA PHE A 156 -13.04 -3.78 -0.96
C PHE A 156 -12.54 -2.42 -0.46
N MET A 157 -13.42 -1.43 -0.34
CA MET A 157 -13.07 -0.12 0.23
C MET A 157 -12.52 -0.24 1.65
N SER A 158 -13.18 -1.03 2.51
CA SER A 158 -12.71 -1.28 3.88
C SER A 158 -11.33 -1.96 3.90
N ALA A 159 -11.09 -2.94 3.01
CA ALA A 159 -9.78 -3.57 2.88
C ALA A 159 -8.70 -2.58 2.43
N LEU A 160 -9.01 -1.67 1.50
CA LEU A 160 -8.07 -0.64 1.03
C LEU A 160 -7.75 0.40 2.11
N GLN A 161 -8.71 0.74 2.98
CA GLN A 161 -8.46 1.60 4.16
C GLN A 161 -7.44 0.95 5.09
N THR A 162 -7.65 -0.32 5.44
CA THR A 162 -6.72 -1.09 6.28
C THR A 162 -5.33 -1.18 5.64
N GLU A 163 -5.26 -1.54 4.36
CA GLU A 163 -4.01 -1.65 3.60
C GLU A 163 -3.23 -0.32 3.57
N ARG A 164 -3.94 0.80 3.43
CA ARG A 164 -3.34 2.13 3.52
C ARG A 164 -2.77 2.40 4.91
N LEU A 165 -3.51 2.10 5.96
CA LEU A 165 -3.05 2.31 7.34
C LEU A 165 -1.85 1.42 7.66
N GLU A 166 -1.84 0.17 7.22
CA GLU A 166 -0.67 -0.72 7.37
C GLU A 166 0.57 -0.20 6.63
N ARG A 167 0.40 0.34 5.42
CA ARG A 167 1.50 0.97 4.70
C ARG A 167 2.03 2.19 5.46
N LYS A 168 1.13 3.03 5.97
CA LYS A 168 1.50 4.19 6.81
C LYS A 168 2.16 3.78 8.13
N THR A 169 1.69 2.71 8.74
CA THR A 169 2.32 2.11 9.92
C THR A 169 3.78 1.77 9.67
N ARG A 170 4.10 1.11 8.55
CA ARG A 170 5.50 0.80 8.21
C ARG A 170 6.38 2.05 8.09
N GLU A 171 5.85 3.14 7.50
CA GLU A 171 6.56 4.43 7.41
C GLU A 171 6.80 5.05 8.80
N ILE A 172 5.80 4.99 9.69
CA ILE A 172 5.86 5.54 11.06
C ILE A 172 6.78 4.71 11.95
N VAL A 173 6.67 3.40 11.90
CA VAL A 173 7.55 2.48 12.66
C VAL A 173 9.01 2.65 12.23
N LYS A 174 9.25 2.88 10.95
CA LYS A 174 10.59 3.22 10.49
C LYS A 174 11.11 4.50 11.14
N ARG A 175 10.31 5.59 11.15
CA ARG A 175 10.69 6.85 11.85
C ARG A 175 10.97 6.61 13.33
N MET A 176 10.12 5.84 14.00
CA MET A 176 10.29 5.51 15.42
C MET A 176 11.62 4.79 15.65
N LYS A 177 11.95 3.79 14.84
CA LYS A 177 13.23 3.06 14.93
C LYS A 177 14.43 3.96 14.64
N ASP A 178 14.34 4.79 13.60
CA ASP A 178 15.38 5.76 13.23
C ASP A 178 15.59 6.82 14.33
N SER A 179 14.57 7.08 15.15
CA SER A 179 14.59 7.98 16.31
C SER A 179 14.83 7.25 17.65
N ARG A 180 15.63 6.21 17.66
CA ARG A 180 16.02 5.44 18.86
C ARG A 180 14.83 4.88 19.66
N GLY A 181 13.73 4.54 18.99
CA GLY A 181 12.52 3.99 19.61
C GLY A 181 11.54 5.04 20.14
N SER A 182 11.75 6.33 19.88
CA SER A 182 10.89 7.40 20.35
C SER A 182 9.64 7.55 19.49
N TRP A 183 8.49 7.24 20.06
CA TRP A 183 7.18 7.51 19.46
C TRP A 183 6.84 9.00 19.42
N GLU A 184 7.33 9.79 20.38
CA GLU A 184 7.15 11.25 20.40
C GLU A 184 7.83 11.90 19.20
N ASP A 185 9.09 11.51 18.90
CA ASP A 185 9.81 12.00 17.73
C ASP A 185 9.12 11.56 16.42
N ALA A 186 8.70 10.29 16.34
CA ALA A 186 7.99 9.79 15.16
C ALA A 186 6.67 10.54 14.90
N TYR A 187 5.95 10.87 15.96
CA TYR A 187 4.74 11.69 15.89
C TYR A 187 5.07 13.11 15.42
N PHE A 188 6.04 13.78 16.06
CA PHE A 188 6.44 15.12 15.70
C PHE A 188 6.92 15.22 14.24
N GLN A 189 7.76 14.29 13.79
CA GLN A 189 8.22 14.22 12.40
C GLN A 189 7.06 14.00 11.42
N THR A 190 6.10 13.14 11.76
CA THR A 190 4.92 12.90 10.93
C THR A 190 4.00 14.12 10.88
N LEU A 191 3.82 14.82 12.01
CA LEU A 191 3.06 16.06 12.10
C LEU A 191 3.73 17.16 11.24
N ALA A 192 5.02 17.36 11.42
CA ALA A 192 5.80 18.34 10.66
C ALA A 192 5.72 18.06 9.14
N ARG A 193 5.94 16.81 8.71
CA ARG A 193 5.79 16.40 7.31
C ARG A 193 4.46 16.87 6.71
N ASN A 194 3.37 16.68 7.45
CA ASN A 194 2.03 17.03 6.98
C ASN A 194 1.74 18.54 7.07
N PHE A 195 2.48 19.29 7.90
CA PHE A 195 2.47 20.75 7.86
C PHE A 195 3.13 21.33 6.60
N GLY A 196 3.92 20.55 5.88
CA GLY A 196 4.45 20.91 4.57
C GLY A 196 3.41 20.92 3.44
N PHE A 197 2.22 20.40 3.68
CA PHE A 197 1.06 20.36 2.77
C PHE A 197 1.43 20.04 1.31
N GLY A 198 2.19 18.98 1.13
CA GLY A 198 2.61 18.44 -0.16
C GLY A 198 3.96 18.96 -0.63
N ILE A 199 4.06 20.22 -1.05
CA ILE A 199 5.25 20.74 -1.75
C ILE A 199 6.51 20.78 -0.89
N ASN A 200 6.36 21.03 0.41
CA ASN A 200 7.44 21.07 1.40
C ASN A 200 7.42 19.88 2.39
N SER A 201 6.63 18.85 2.14
CA SER A 201 6.48 17.73 3.10
C SER A 201 7.81 17.06 3.43
N GLU A 202 8.66 16.79 2.45
CA GLU A 202 9.98 16.20 2.66
C GLU A 202 10.93 17.15 3.38
N ALA A 203 10.89 18.45 3.04
CA ALA A 203 11.69 19.47 3.71
C ALA A 203 11.33 19.60 5.19
N PHE A 204 10.03 19.60 5.52
CA PHE A 204 9.55 19.62 6.91
C PHE A 204 9.92 18.35 7.68
N GLU A 205 9.88 17.18 7.06
CA GLU A 205 10.31 15.93 7.68
C GLU A 205 11.83 15.97 7.98
N THR A 206 12.63 16.36 6.99
CA THR A 206 14.08 16.51 7.17
C THR A 206 14.41 17.53 8.28
N TRP A 207 13.71 18.66 8.31
CA TRP A 207 13.83 19.64 9.37
C TRP A 207 13.48 19.07 10.75
N ALA A 208 12.36 18.37 10.86
CA ALA A 208 11.93 17.80 12.14
C ALA A 208 12.92 16.77 12.69
N MET A 209 13.62 16.05 11.82
CA MET A 209 14.70 15.12 12.21
C MET A 209 15.92 15.84 12.81
N THR A 210 16.09 17.14 12.53
CA THR A 210 17.18 17.93 13.14
C THR A 210 16.81 18.48 14.53
N ILE A 211 15.56 18.40 14.92
CA ILE A 211 15.07 18.87 16.22
C ILE A 211 15.23 17.75 17.24
N ASP A 212 16.09 17.97 18.22
CA ASP A 212 16.18 17.14 19.42
C ASP A 212 15.13 17.63 20.43
N LEU A 213 14.01 16.89 20.54
CA LEU A 213 12.91 17.28 21.42
C LEU A 213 13.31 17.31 22.90
N ASN A 214 14.29 16.50 23.32
CA ASN A 214 14.81 16.53 24.69
C ASN A 214 15.57 17.83 24.97
N LYS A 215 16.42 18.27 24.02
CA LYS A 215 17.10 19.57 24.15
C LYS A 215 16.13 20.75 24.11
N ALA A 216 15.14 20.68 23.20
CA ALA A 216 14.09 21.69 23.10
C ALA A 216 13.24 21.78 24.38
N ALA A 217 13.01 20.65 25.07
CA ALA A 217 12.25 20.63 26.31
C ALA A 217 12.86 21.48 27.45
N HIS A 218 14.17 21.67 27.48
CA HIS A 218 14.83 22.53 28.45
C HIS A 218 14.52 24.03 28.27
N HIS A 219 13.95 24.42 27.15
CA HIS A 219 13.61 25.81 26.82
C HIS A 219 12.13 25.99 26.48
N ARG A 220 11.31 24.97 26.77
CA ARG A 220 9.87 24.97 26.36
C ARG A 220 9.06 26.11 26.97
N ASP A 221 9.44 26.60 28.14
CA ASP A 221 8.81 27.71 28.85
C ASP A 221 9.07 29.10 28.20
N ASP A 222 10.12 29.22 27.40
CA ASP A 222 10.47 30.44 26.67
C ASP A 222 10.12 30.30 25.18
N LEU A 223 9.00 30.95 24.78
CA LEU A 223 8.56 30.94 23.38
C LEU A 223 9.61 31.48 22.43
N PHE A 224 10.32 32.55 22.81
CA PHE A 224 11.32 33.17 21.94
C PHE A 224 12.49 32.22 21.66
N GLN A 225 12.95 31.48 22.67
CA GLN A 225 14.02 30.48 22.51
C GLN A 225 13.56 29.27 21.66
N ILE A 226 12.32 28.80 21.83
CA ILE A 226 11.76 27.74 20.99
C ILE A 226 11.60 28.20 19.54
N GLU A 227 11.09 29.40 19.31
CA GLU A 227 11.00 29.99 17.97
C GLU A 227 12.40 30.12 17.34
N ALA A 228 13.41 30.63 18.09
CA ALA A 228 14.77 30.76 17.63
C ALA A 228 15.41 29.39 17.28
N LEU A 229 15.20 28.38 18.13
CA LEU A 229 15.68 27.03 17.90
C LEU A 229 15.07 26.43 16.61
N PHE A 230 13.76 26.52 16.45
CA PHE A 230 13.04 25.91 15.33
C PHE A 230 13.38 26.58 14.00
N ILE A 231 13.34 27.92 13.97
CA ILE A 231 13.65 28.67 12.75
C ILE A 231 15.14 28.59 12.39
N GLY A 232 16.02 28.53 13.39
CA GLY A 232 17.44 28.37 13.20
C GLY A 232 17.80 27.00 12.63
N GLN A 233 17.22 25.92 13.18
CA GLN A 233 17.41 24.58 12.63
C GLN A 233 16.85 24.43 11.21
N ALA A 234 15.83 25.21 10.85
CA ALA A 234 15.32 25.30 9.48
C ALA A 234 16.27 26.06 8.52
N GLY A 235 17.28 26.75 9.02
CA GLY A 235 18.17 27.60 8.24
C GLY A 235 17.47 28.85 7.68
N LEU A 236 16.41 29.35 8.35
CA LEU A 236 15.53 30.43 7.85
C LEU A 236 15.58 31.70 8.71
N THR A 237 16.65 31.91 9.44
CA THR A 237 16.84 33.09 10.30
C THR A 237 16.89 34.41 9.51
N ASP A 238 17.24 34.37 8.22
CA ASP A 238 17.19 35.49 7.30
C ASP A 238 15.78 35.94 6.89
N ARG A 239 14.77 35.16 7.24
CA ARG A 239 13.35 35.37 6.91
C ARG A 239 12.52 35.95 8.06
N VAL A 240 13.16 36.18 9.19
CA VAL A 240 12.53 36.68 10.43
C VAL A 240 13.39 37.79 11.05
N ASP A 241 12.94 38.34 12.19
CA ASP A 241 13.70 39.35 12.92
C ASP A 241 15.11 38.85 13.29
N GLU A 242 16.14 39.70 13.14
CA GLU A 242 17.54 39.34 13.40
C GLU A 242 17.82 38.85 14.84
N ARG A 243 16.93 39.19 15.80
CA ARG A 243 17.05 38.71 17.19
C ARG A 243 17.02 37.19 17.27
N TYR A 244 16.25 36.54 16.40
CA TYR A 244 16.22 35.07 16.33
C TYR A 244 17.54 34.49 15.87
N ALA A 245 18.27 35.15 14.96
CA ALA A 245 19.57 34.69 14.50
C ALA A 245 20.61 34.77 15.64
N ARG A 246 20.58 35.79 16.46
CA ARG A 246 21.47 35.98 17.62
C ARG A 246 21.19 34.90 18.69
N GLU A 247 19.93 34.70 19.03
CA GLU A 247 19.51 33.71 20.02
C GLU A 247 19.84 32.28 19.52
N TYR A 248 19.58 32.00 18.25
CA TYR A 248 19.94 30.72 17.66
C TYR A 248 21.46 30.46 17.70
N ALA A 249 22.28 31.45 17.42
CA ALA A 249 23.74 31.30 17.51
C ALA A 249 24.22 30.89 18.93
N TYR A 250 23.57 31.43 19.97
CA TYR A 250 23.79 31.01 21.35
C TYR A 250 23.36 29.54 21.56
N LEU A 251 22.14 29.18 21.17
CA LEU A 251 21.60 27.83 21.31
C LEU A 251 22.41 26.81 20.49
N GLN A 252 22.84 27.19 19.28
CA GLN A 252 23.67 26.37 18.41
C GLN A 252 24.99 26.00 19.09
N LYS A 253 25.66 26.99 19.68
CA LYS A 253 26.92 26.74 20.44
C LYS A 253 26.67 25.88 21.68
N LYS A 254 25.59 26.18 22.42
CA LYS A 254 25.24 25.47 23.66
C LYS A 254 24.96 23.97 23.42
N PHE A 255 24.28 23.62 22.35
CA PHE A 255 23.81 22.27 22.09
C PHE A 255 24.53 21.55 20.94
N GLY A 256 25.49 22.19 20.28
CA GLY A 256 26.20 21.63 19.12
C GLY A 256 25.24 21.35 17.94
N LEU A 257 24.36 22.31 17.63
CA LEU A 257 23.32 22.13 16.63
C LEU A 257 23.85 22.35 15.20
N HIS A 258 23.25 21.62 14.23
CA HIS A 258 23.59 21.74 12.83
C HIS A 258 22.32 22.04 12.01
N PRO A 259 22.14 23.29 11.53
CA PRO A 259 20.96 23.67 10.77
C PRO A 259 20.94 22.99 9.39
N MET A 260 19.74 22.77 8.88
CA MET A 260 19.60 22.32 7.50
C MET A 260 19.89 23.46 6.50
N LYS A 261 20.22 23.08 5.26
CA LYS A 261 20.47 24.04 4.18
C LYS A 261 19.14 24.69 3.73
N PRO A 262 19.05 26.05 3.64
CA PRO A 262 17.81 26.73 3.27
C PRO A 262 17.34 26.44 1.84
N ALA A 263 18.22 25.99 0.94
CA ALA A 263 17.90 25.71 -0.46
C ALA A 263 16.87 24.58 -0.66
N ILE A 264 16.60 23.75 0.37
CA ILE A 264 15.60 22.67 0.30
C ILE A 264 14.15 23.21 0.29
N TRP A 265 13.94 24.42 0.82
CA TRP A 265 12.62 25.02 0.95
C TRP A 265 12.09 25.56 -0.36
N LYS A 266 10.84 25.23 -0.70
CA LYS A 266 10.15 25.66 -1.92
C LYS A 266 9.12 26.74 -1.59
N TYR A 267 9.22 27.86 -2.28
CA TYR A 267 8.31 29.01 -2.13
C TYR A 267 7.35 29.14 -3.32
N LEU A 268 7.77 28.67 -4.50
CA LEU A 268 6.97 28.75 -5.72
C LEU A 268 5.64 28.00 -5.54
N ARG A 269 4.54 28.62 -5.97
CA ARG A 269 3.16 28.11 -5.85
C ARG A 269 2.67 27.94 -4.41
N THR A 270 3.30 28.61 -3.45
CA THR A 270 2.81 28.70 -2.07
C THR A 270 2.28 30.12 -1.78
N ARG A 271 1.22 30.21 -0.98
CA ARG A 271 0.71 31.51 -0.52
C ARG A 271 1.55 32.00 0.67
N PRO A 272 1.71 33.33 0.90
CA PRO A 272 2.56 33.86 1.99
C PRO A 272 2.28 33.25 3.37
N GLN A 273 1.02 33.03 3.75
CA GLN A 273 0.65 32.39 5.01
C GLN A 273 1.08 30.92 5.11
N ASN A 274 1.51 30.32 4.03
CA ASN A 274 1.99 28.94 3.94
C ASN A 274 3.50 28.86 3.69
N PHE A 275 4.23 29.96 3.74
CA PHE A 275 5.67 29.95 3.57
C PHE A 275 6.35 29.12 4.66
N PRO A 276 7.46 28.45 4.37
CA PRO A 276 8.14 27.57 5.31
C PRO A 276 8.41 28.21 6.67
N HIS A 277 8.96 29.44 6.71
CA HIS A 277 9.24 30.14 7.96
C HIS A 277 7.98 30.40 8.79
N VAL A 278 6.85 30.76 8.15
CA VAL A 278 5.57 30.96 8.85
C VAL A 278 5.09 29.66 9.51
N ARG A 279 5.19 28.55 8.78
CA ARG A 279 4.77 27.23 9.27
C ARG A 279 5.71 26.68 10.36
N VAL A 280 7.01 26.92 10.25
CA VAL A 280 7.99 26.56 11.30
C VAL A 280 7.67 27.31 12.59
N MET A 281 7.40 28.63 12.51
CA MET A 281 7.01 29.43 13.67
C MET A 281 5.68 28.99 14.27
N GLU A 282 4.72 28.55 13.44
CA GLU A 282 3.46 27.98 13.91
C GLU A 282 3.70 26.69 14.72
N LEU A 283 4.55 25.78 14.22
CA LEU A 283 4.91 24.54 14.94
C LEU A 283 5.69 24.83 16.23
N ALA A 284 6.56 25.85 16.23
CA ALA A 284 7.26 26.30 17.44
C ALA A 284 6.29 26.72 18.55
N ARG A 285 5.28 27.53 18.20
CA ARG A 285 4.22 27.95 19.15
C ARG A 285 3.40 26.76 19.65
N MET A 286 3.00 25.85 18.74
CA MET A 286 2.28 24.63 19.13
C MET A 286 3.09 23.78 20.09
N TYR A 287 4.41 23.67 19.89
CA TYR A 287 5.31 22.95 20.77
C TYR A 287 5.43 23.63 22.14
N HIS A 288 5.64 24.95 22.18
CA HIS A 288 5.67 25.73 23.42
C HIS A 288 4.38 25.57 24.22
N GLU A 289 3.21 25.66 23.56
CA GLU A 289 1.89 25.53 24.16
C GLU A 289 1.49 24.07 24.47
N GLN A 290 2.41 23.12 24.36
CA GLN A 290 2.22 21.68 24.63
C GLN A 290 1.10 21.04 23.80
N ARG A 291 0.85 21.53 22.59
CA ARG A 291 -0.17 21.02 21.68
C ARG A 291 0.30 19.87 20.77
N THR A 292 1.58 19.53 20.82
CA THR A 292 2.21 18.51 19.96
C THR A 292 2.60 17.25 20.73
N GLY A 293 2.02 17.01 21.91
CA GLY A 293 2.29 15.83 22.73
C GLY A 293 1.53 14.58 22.20
N LEU A 294 2.22 13.48 22.06
CA LEU A 294 1.66 12.23 21.58
C LEU A 294 0.55 11.69 22.52
N SER A 295 0.82 11.65 23.84
CA SER A 295 -0.13 11.13 24.80
C SER A 295 -1.46 11.89 24.75
N GLN A 296 -1.40 13.21 24.77
CA GLN A 296 -2.58 14.08 24.69
C GLN A 296 -3.36 13.86 23.38
N MET A 297 -2.65 13.65 22.27
CA MET A 297 -3.27 13.34 20.99
C MET A 297 -3.96 11.97 21.00
N LEU A 298 -3.33 10.94 21.58
CA LEU A 298 -3.92 9.59 21.68
C LEU A 298 -5.16 9.55 22.60
N ASP A 299 -5.27 10.48 23.55
CA ASP A 299 -6.43 10.59 24.46
C ASP A 299 -7.63 11.31 23.79
N CYS A 300 -7.44 11.97 22.66
CA CYS A 300 -8.53 12.62 21.92
C CYS A 300 -9.52 11.58 21.39
N LYS A 301 -10.81 11.82 21.66
CA LYS A 301 -11.89 10.89 21.29
C LYS A 301 -12.49 11.15 19.91
N ASP A 302 -12.46 12.38 19.44
CA ASP A 302 -13.11 12.85 18.22
C ASP A 302 -12.29 13.94 17.52
N VAL A 303 -12.67 14.26 16.28
CA VAL A 303 -12.01 15.30 15.46
C VAL A 303 -12.09 16.68 16.12
N LYS A 304 -13.15 16.98 16.88
CA LYS A 304 -13.31 18.26 17.58
C LYS A 304 -12.30 18.42 18.72
N ALA A 305 -12.08 17.36 19.49
CA ALA A 305 -11.06 17.33 20.55
C ALA A 305 -9.65 17.51 19.98
N ILE A 306 -9.33 16.83 18.87
CA ILE A 306 -8.07 17.00 18.15
C ILE A 306 -7.92 18.46 17.67
N GLY A 307 -8.96 19.04 17.10
CA GLY A 307 -8.96 20.43 16.65
C GLY A 307 -8.72 21.43 17.79
N LYS A 308 -9.29 21.16 18.98
CA LYS A 308 -9.07 21.96 20.20
C LYS A 308 -7.63 21.83 20.68
N LEU A 309 -7.09 20.60 20.74
CA LEU A 309 -5.71 20.34 21.15
C LEU A 309 -4.72 21.05 20.23
N LEU A 310 -4.83 20.84 18.92
CA LEU A 310 -3.89 21.41 17.95
C LEU A 310 -4.11 22.90 17.68
N GLY A 311 -5.25 23.48 18.08
CA GLY A 311 -5.63 24.86 17.75
C GLY A 311 -5.90 25.08 16.25
N VAL A 312 -6.29 24.03 15.51
CA VAL A 312 -6.47 24.03 14.07
C VAL A 312 -7.94 23.72 13.72
N LYS A 313 -8.46 24.31 12.63
CA LYS A 313 -9.86 24.15 12.20
C LYS A 313 -9.98 23.92 10.69
N GLY A 314 -11.16 23.43 10.28
CA GLY A 314 -11.55 23.28 8.88
C GLY A 314 -10.66 22.34 8.08
N LYS A 315 -10.53 22.55 6.77
CA LYS A 315 -9.78 21.68 5.84
C LYS A 315 -8.34 21.39 6.27
N LYS A 316 -7.70 22.31 7.01
CA LYS A 316 -6.35 22.10 7.54
C LYS A 316 -6.37 21.03 8.63
N LEU A 317 -7.37 21.06 9.52
CA LEU A 317 -7.56 20.02 10.53
C LEU A 317 -7.81 18.67 9.87
N ASP A 318 -8.73 18.60 8.92
CA ASP A 318 -9.06 17.36 8.22
C ASP A 318 -7.83 16.71 7.61
N LEU A 319 -6.98 17.49 6.92
CA LEU A 319 -5.73 17.01 6.33
C LEU A 319 -4.73 16.49 7.38
N ILE A 320 -4.62 17.15 8.53
CA ILE A 320 -3.74 16.73 9.63
C ILE A 320 -4.28 15.44 10.25
N VAL A 321 -5.59 15.36 10.51
CA VAL A 321 -6.20 14.16 11.08
C VAL A 321 -6.03 12.98 10.15
N ILE A 322 -6.37 13.10 8.87
CA ILE A 322 -6.27 12.03 7.87
C ILE A 322 -4.84 11.54 7.66
N ASN A 323 -3.86 12.45 7.66
CA ASN A 323 -2.48 12.09 7.26
C ASN A 323 -1.50 11.96 8.44
N THR A 324 -1.88 12.42 9.65
CA THR A 324 -1.03 12.33 10.85
C THR A 324 -1.72 11.55 11.96
N VAL A 325 -2.85 12.06 12.47
CA VAL A 325 -3.46 11.53 13.70
C VAL A 325 -3.94 10.10 13.51
N ILE A 326 -4.76 9.84 12.50
CA ILE A 326 -5.28 8.49 12.21
C ILE A 326 -4.15 7.48 11.97
N PRO A 327 -3.15 7.75 11.09
CA PRO A 327 -2.03 6.83 10.90
C PRO A 327 -1.17 6.59 12.15
N ILE A 328 -0.91 7.62 12.95
CA ILE A 328 -0.16 7.48 14.22
C ILE A 328 -0.95 6.66 15.23
N MET A 329 -2.23 6.97 15.42
CA MET A 329 -3.11 6.26 16.35
C MET A 329 -3.20 4.77 16.00
N PHE A 330 -3.40 4.45 14.74
CA PHE A 330 -3.43 3.07 14.24
C PHE A 330 -2.08 2.37 14.42
N ALA A 331 -0.97 3.01 14.02
CA ALA A 331 0.38 2.45 14.14
C ALA A 331 0.75 2.17 15.61
N TYR A 332 0.50 3.16 16.49
CA TYR A 332 0.75 3.01 17.92
C TYR A 332 -0.11 1.90 18.54
N GLY A 333 -1.40 1.83 18.15
CA GLY A 333 -2.32 0.79 18.59
C GLY A 333 -1.84 -0.62 18.19
N ARG A 334 -1.43 -0.80 16.93
CA ARG A 334 -0.91 -2.08 16.40
C ARG A 334 0.37 -2.53 17.12
N GLU A 335 1.35 -1.65 17.23
CA GLU A 335 2.67 -1.98 17.79
C GLU A 335 2.63 -2.22 19.31
N ASN A 336 1.64 -1.64 20.02
CA ASN A 336 1.51 -1.75 21.47
C ASN A 336 0.30 -2.60 21.92
N GLY A 337 -0.37 -3.32 21.02
CA GLY A 337 -1.51 -4.17 21.36
C GLY A 337 -2.74 -3.42 21.90
N LYS A 338 -2.93 -2.14 21.52
CA LYS A 338 -4.05 -1.29 21.97
C LYS A 338 -5.13 -1.23 20.88
N GLU A 339 -5.95 -2.27 20.79
CA GLU A 339 -6.97 -2.43 19.75
C GLU A 339 -7.96 -1.27 19.69
N ALA A 340 -8.39 -0.74 20.85
CA ALA A 340 -9.28 0.42 20.93
C ALA A 340 -8.74 1.68 20.20
N LEU A 341 -7.43 1.85 20.08
CA LEU A 341 -6.85 2.92 19.30
C LEU A 341 -6.95 2.66 17.79
N CYS A 342 -6.84 1.38 17.39
CA CYS A 342 -7.03 1.00 15.99
C CYS A 342 -8.49 1.24 15.56
N GLU A 343 -9.45 0.84 16.37
CA GLU A 343 -10.89 1.08 16.13
C GLU A 343 -11.17 2.59 16.02
N ARG A 344 -10.69 3.38 16.99
CA ARG A 344 -10.86 4.83 16.97
C ARG A 344 -10.26 5.49 15.73
N ALA A 345 -9.17 4.98 15.20
CA ALA A 345 -8.58 5.47 13.96
C ALA A 345 -9.55 5.31 12.77
N PHE A 346 -10.35 4.24 12.72
CA PHE A 346 -11.40 4.07 11.72
C PHE A 346 -12.61 4.99 12.00
N ASP A 347 -13.04 5.13 13.26
CA ASP A 347 -14.14 6.03 13.63
C ASP A 347 -13.85 7.47 13.22
N LEU A 348 -12.63 7.95 13.43
CA LEU A 348 -12.21 9.29 13.00
C LEU A 348 -12.31 9.50 11.47
N PHE A 349 -12.14 8.45 10.65
CA PHE A 349 -12.38 8.56 9.22
C PHE A 349 -13.85 8.82 8.90
N GLU A 350 -14.76 8.27 9.69
CA GLU A 350 -16.20 8.42 9.47
C GLU A 350 -16.71 9.82 9.84
N GLU A 351 -16.06 10.50 10.80
CA GLU A 351 -16.40 11.86 11.20
C GLU A 351 -16.02 12.94 10.15
N ILE A 352 -15.08 12.63 9.26
CA ILE A 352 -14.55 13.60 8.29
C ILE A 352 -15.22 13.41 6.93
N LYS A 353 -15.67 14.52 6.33
CA LYS A 353 -16.24 14.51 4.97
C LYS A 353 -15.23 14.01 3.93
N PRO A 354 -15.71 13.43 2.83
CA PRO A 354 -14.84 13.04 1.73
C PRO A 354 -13.95 14.18 1.25
N GLU A 355 -12.73 13.84 0.86
CA GLU A 355 -11.85 14.81 0.20
C GLU A 355 -12.39 15.16 -1.19
N ASP A 356 -12.45 16.44 -1.49
CA ASP A 356 -12.79 16.94 -2.82
C ASP A 356 -11.52 17.12 -3.67
N ASN A 357 -11.16 16.09 -4.41
CA ASN A 357 -10.03 16.11 -5.34
C ASN A 357 -10.36 15.34 -6.63
N ASN A 358 -9.54 15.51 -7.66
CA ASN A 358 -9.76 14.91 -8.97
C ASN A 358 -9.82 13.38 -8.93
N ILE A 359 -9.10 12.73 -8.00
CA ILE A 359 -9.10 11.26 -7.87
C ILE A 359 -10.47 10.81 -7.36
N VAL A 360 -10.99 11.44 -6.33
CA VAL A 360 -12.28 11.09 -5.72
C VAL A 360 -13.41 11.33 -6.74
N ARG A 361 -13.42 12.49 -7.41
CA ARG A 361 -14.43 12.81 -8.44
C ARG A 361 -14.43 11.78 -9.57
N MET A 362 -13.26 11.42 -10.09
CA MET A 362 -13.12 10.39 -11.13
C MET A 362 -13.80 9.06 -10.72
N TRP A 363 -13.59 8.60 -9.49
CA TRP A 363 -14.20 7.37 -9.00
C TRP A 363 -15.71 7.50 -8.79
N GLN A 364 -16.18 8.67 -8.35
CA GLN A 364 -17.63 8.96 -8.24
C GLN A 364 -18.31 8.95 -9.61
N GLU A 365 -17.67 9.51 -10.64
CA GLU A 365 -18.11 9.44 -12.04
C GLU A 365 -18.23 8.00 -12.55
N CYS A 366 -17.39 7.10 -12.04
CA CYS A 366 -17.48 5.66 -12.33
C CYS A 366 -18.58 4.93 -11.50
N GLY A 367 -19.34 5.63 -10.65
CA GLY A 367 -20.45 5.06 -9.87
C GLY A 367 -20.07 4.56 -8.47
N LEU A 368 -18.83 4.79 -7.98
CA LEU A 368 -18.46 4.45 -6.61
C LEU A 368 -19.01 5.50 -5.62
N GLN A 369 -19.62 5.02 -4.55
CA GLN A 369 -20.11 5.88 -3.47
C GLN A 369 -18.95 6.26 -2.54
N VAL A 370 -18.89 7.55 -2.17
CA VAL A 370 -17.89 8.10 -1.26
C VAL A 370 -18.61 8.89 -0.17
N ARG A 371 -18.62 8.37 1.05
CA ARG A 371 -19.43 8.90 2.16
C ARG A 371 -18.59 9.69 3.17
N ASN A 372 -17.33 9.31 3.37
CA ASN A 372 -16.45 9.87 4.37
C ASN A 372 -14.97 9.90 3.88
N ALA A 373 -14.07 10.40 4.73
CA ALA A 373 -12.65 10.48 4.41
C ALA A 373 -12.01 9.09 4.23
N GLY A 374 -12.46 8.07 4.94
CA GLY A 374 -11.98 6.70 4.78
C GLY A 374 -12.20 6.18 3.37
N ASP A 375 -13.41 6.41 2.82
CA ASP A 375 -13.72 6.04 1.44
C ASP A 375 -12.81 6.80 0.45
N SER A 376 -12.63 8.11 0.63
CA SER A 376 -11.75 8.89 -0.26
C SER A 376 -10.28 8.43 -0.18
N GLN A 377 -9.81 8.06 1.00
CA GLN A 377 -8.45 7.53 1.18
C GLN A 377 -8.29 6.12 0.60
N ALA A 378 -9.32 5.28 0.66
CA ALA A 378 -9.35 3.99 -0.02
C ALA A 378 -9.21 4.15 -1.54
N LEU A 379 -9.93 5.10 -2.14
CA LEU A 379 -9.86 5.38 -3.58
C LEU A 379 -8.51 5.97 -4.01
N ILE A 380 -7.89 6.80 -3.17
CA ILE A 380 -6.53 7.29 -3.40
C ILE A 380 -5.52 6.12 -3.32
N GLN A 381 -5.68 5.19 -2.37
CA GLN A 381 -4.88 3.97 -2.27
C GLN A 381 -5.06 3.11 -3.53
N LEU A 382 -6.31 2.86 -3.94
CA LEU A 382 -6.62 2.09 -5.14
C LEU A 382 -5.92 2.66 -6.38
N LYS A 383 -6.02 3.98 -6.57
CA LYS A 383 -5.34 4.62 -7.69
C LYS A 383 -3.83 4.41 -7.63
N LYS A 384 -3.19 4.81 -6.53
CA LYS A 384 -1.73 4.87 -6.43
C LYS A 384 -1.06 3.49 -6.39
N GLU A 385 -1.66 2.53 -5.70
CA GLU A 385 -1.03 1.23 -5.44
C GLU A 385 -1.45 0.15 -6.45
N TYR A 386 -2.57 0.35 -7.14
CA TYR A 386 -3.07 -0.62 -8.12
C TYR A 386 -3.12 -0.04 -9.54
N CYS A 387 -3.87 1.04 -9.76
CA CYS A 387 -4.10 1.52 -11.12
C CYS A 387 -2.86 2.14 -11.75
N ASP A 388 -2.17 3.06 -11.04
CA ASP A 388 -0.95 3.70 -11.54
C ASP A 388 0.20 2.70 -11.76
N LYS A 389 0.17 1.57 -11.03
CA LYS A 389 1.13 0.46 -11.15
C LYS A 389 0.66 -0.64 -12.09
N LYS A 390 -0.52 -0.51 -12.68
CA LYS A 390 -1.13 -1.53 -13.57
C LYS A 390 -1.28 -2.92 -12.91
N GLU A 391 -1.55 -2.95 -11.59
CA GLU A 391 -1.71 -4.17 -10.79
C GLU A 391 -3.16 -4.71 -10.84
N CYS A 392 -3.76 -4.75 -12.05
CA CYS A 392 -5.16 -5.14 -12.24
C CYS A 392 -5.44 -6.60 -11.81
N LEU A 393 -4.47 -7.49 -11.95
CA LEU A 393 -4.58 -8.90 -11.53
C LEU A 393 -4.66 -9.06 -9.99
N ARG A 394 -4.15 -8.08 -9.23
CA ARG A 394 -4.24 -8.04 -7.77
C ARG A 394 -5.45 -7.28 -7.26
N CYS A 395 -6.06 -6.48 -8.13
CA CYS A 395 -7.19 -5.61 -7.81
C CYS A 395 -8.50 -6.40 -7.75
N ARG A 396 -9.31 -6.23 -6.69
CA ARG A 396 -10.62 -6.90 -6.60
C ARG A 396 -11.61 -6.41 -7.67
N ILE A 397 -11.55 -5.13 -8.06
CA ILE A 397 -12.33 -4.61 -9.19
C ILE A 397 -11.83 -5.22 -10.50
N GLY A 398 -10.51 -5.29 -10.70
CA GLY A 398 -9.90 -5.97 -11.85
C GLY A 398 -10.31 -7.43 -11.92
N ARG A 399 -10.37 -8.12 -10.78
CA ARG A 399 -10.87 -9.50 -10.71
C ARG A 399 -12.34 -9.62 -11.15
N GLU A 400 -13.22 -8.75 -10.68
CA GLU A 400 -14.62 -8.75 -11.12
C GLU A 400 -14.73 -8.48 -12.62
N TYR A 401 -13.88 -7.61 -13.17
CA TYR A 401 -13.78 -7.38 -14.61
C TYR A 401 -13.42 -8.66 -15.37
N LEU A 402 -12.35 -9.33 -14.94
CA LEU A 402 -11.79 -10.50 -15.64
C LEU A 402 -12.65 -11.78 -15.46
N LEU A 403 -13.31 -11.96 -14.29
CA LEU A 403 -14.07 -13.20 -14.01
C LEU A 403 -15.53 -13.20 -14.47
N LYS A 404 -16.20 -12.04 -14.49
CA LYS A 404 -17.65 -11.97 -14.78
C LYS A 404 -18.00 -12.49 -16.17
N GLN A 405 -17.07 -12.46 -17.07
CA GLN A 405 -17.26 -12.91 -18.44
C GLN A 405 -17.03 -14.42 -18.62
N THR A 406 -16.35 -15.07 -17.69
CA THR A 406 -16.10 -16.52 -17.74
C THR A 406 -17.36 -17.32 -17.38
N GLN A 407 -18.28 -16.75 -16.59
CA GLN A 407 -19.51 -17.42 -16.15
C GLN A 407 -20.64 -17.42 -17.20
N GLN A 408 -20.58 -16.62 -18.26
CA GLN A 408 -21.60 -16.57 -19.32
C GLN A 408 -21.45 -17.68 -20.37
N THR A 409 -20.41 -18.50 -20.32
CA THR A 409 -20.14 -19.58 -21.26
C THR A 409 -20.47 -20.99 -20.74
N HIS A 410 -21.02 -21.12 -19.52
CA HIS A 410 -21.59 -22.42 -19.09
C HIS A 410 -23.07 -22.47 -19.55
N PRO A 411 -23.45 -23.43 -20.42
CA PRO A 411 -24.86 -23.70 -20.66
C PRO A 411 -25.50 -24.09 -19.32
N GLN A 412 -26.55 -23.38 -18.93
CA GLN A 412 -27.41 -23.83 -17.83
C GLN A 412 -27.92 -25.21 -18.19
N THR A 413 -27.59 -26.20 -17.42
CA THR A 413 -28.19 -27.53 -17.51
C THR A 413 -29.71 -27.31 -17.36
N PRO A 414 -30.55 -27.74 -18.34
CA PRO A 414 -31.97 -27.56 -18.21
C PRO A 414 -32.48 -28.32 -16.99
N PRO A 415 -33.49 -27.83 -16.29
CA PRO A 415 -34.07 -28.53 -15.16
C PRO A 415 -34.55 -29.92 -15.58
N ILE A 416 -34.12 -30.92 -14.86
CA ILE A 416 -34.59 -32.30 -15.01
C ILE A 416 -36.12 -32.25 -14.76
N LYS A 417 -36.92 -32.39 -15.83
CA LYS A 417 -38.36 -32.60 -15.69
C LYS A 417 -38.52 -33.94 -14.95
N GLY A 418 -39.03 -33.87 -13.72
CA GLY A 418 -39.47 -35.04 -13.00
C GLY A 418 -40.53 -35.73 -13.83
N GLY A 419 -40.27 -36.98 -14.21
CA GLY A 419 -41.28 -37.89 -14.77
C GLY A 419 -42.17 -38.35 -13.62
N GLU A 420 -43.45 -38.40 -13.92
CA GLU A 420 -44.51 -39.03 -13.12
C GLU A 420 -44.23 -40.48 -12.77
#